data_ea163d6db334f60f3c76f88b39cfb70e
#
_entry.id   ea163d6db334f60f3c76f88b39cfb70e
#
_cell.length_a   1.000
_cell.length_b   1.000
_cell.length_c   1.000
_cell.angle_alpha   90.00
_cell.angle_beta   90.00
_cell.angle_gamma   90.00
#
_symmetry.space_group_name_H-M   'P 1'
#
loop_
_entity.id
_entity.type
_entity.pdbx_description
1 polymer ?
#
loop_
_entity_poly.entity_id
_entity_poly.type
_entity_poly.pdbx_seq_one_letter_code
_entity_poly.pdbx_strand_id
1 'polypeptide(L)'
;MLPFEAIRRSVEVSTVRGQLKVGVSYDEFIRIIKLLVSLVEVDEAWYMRQYEDVALAIREGIFASPRAHFASNGYLEGRMPFPILVDEQWYLEQNPDVAESIRRGEVLSAQEHFNQNGYREGRLPFPP
;
A
#
# COMPACT_ATOMS: atom_id res chain seq x y z
N MET A 1 -3.76 -6.45 18.35
CA MET A 1 -4.60 -6.94 17.24
C MET A 1 -5.97 -6.28 17.33
N LEU A 2 -6.52 -5.79 16.21
CA LEU A 2 -7.84 -5.15 16.18
C LEU A 2 -8.94 -6.24 16.12
N PRO A 3 -9.91 -6.26 17.05
CA PRO A 3 -10.97 -7.24 17.03
C PRO A 3 -11.90 -7.03 15.82
N PHE A 4 -12.39 -8.11 15.22
CA PHE A 4 -13.31 -8.05 14.08
C PHE A 4 -14.56 -7.21 14.39
N GLU A 5 -15.14 -7.34 15.58
CA GLU A 5 -16.34 -6.59 15.98
C GLU A 5 -16.13 -5.07 16.00
N ALA A 6 -14.89 -4.60 16.24
CA ALA A 6 -14.61 -3.17 16.17
C ALA A 6 -14.72 -2.63 14.73
N ILE A 7 -14.34 -3.45 13.74
CA ILE A 7 -14.51 -3.11 12.32
C ILE A 7 -15.98 -3.27 11.92
N ARG A 8 -16.61 -4.39 12.31
CA ARG A 8 -17.98 -4.70 11.92
C ARG A 8 -18.99 -3.63 12.36
N ARG A 9 -18.80 -3.06 13.56
CA ARG A 9 -19.68 -1.99 14.07
C ARG A 9 -19.55 -0.66 13.30
N SER A 10 -18.48 -0.50 12.55
CA SER A 10 -18.24 0.72 11.76
C SER A 10 -18.93 0.70 10.40
N VAL A 11 -19.53 -0.42 10.01
CA VAL A 11 -20.14 -0.58 8.68
C VAL A 11 -21.60 -0.97 8.79
N GLU A 12 -22.40 -0.56 7.81
CA GLU A 12 -23.77 -1.03 7.66
C GLU A 12 -23.79 -2.36 6.90
N VAL A 13 -24.53 -3.33 7.42
CA VAL A 13 -24.77 -4.61 6.75
C VAL A 13 -26.23 -4.68 6.35
N SER A 14 -26.48 -4.88 5.07
CA SER A 14 -27.83 -5.00 4.52
C SER A 14 -27.94 -6.21 3.61
N THR A 15 -29.18 -6.67 3.37
CA THR A 15 -29.45 -7.74 2.41
C THR A 15 -30.11 -7.16 1.16
N VAL A 16 -29.48 -7.37 0.02
CA VAL A 16 -29.99 -6.95 -1.29
C VAL A 16 -30.03 -8.17 -2.20
N ARG A 17 -31.21 -8.52 -2.70
CA ARG A 17 -31.41 -9.69 -3.58
C ARG A 17 -30.83 -10.99 -3.02
N GLY A 18 -30.98 -11.22 -1.71
CA GLY A 18 -30.46 -12.40 -1.03
C GLY A 18 -28.95 -12.39 -0.75
N GLN A 19 -28.26 -11.31 -1.05
CA GLN A 19 -26.83 -11.15 -0.76
C GLN A 19 -26.61 -10.13 0.34
N LEU A 20 -25.70 -10.45 1.27
CA LEU A 20 -25.22 -9.48 2.24
C LEU A 20 -24.36 -8.42 1.53
N LYS A 21 -24.66 -7.15 1.80
CA LYS A 21 -23.92 -6.00 1.32
C LYS A 21 -23.42 -5.19 2.50
N VAL A 22 -22.22 -4.62 2.34
CA VAL A 22 -21.61 -3.72 3.32
C VAL A 22 -21.60 -2.32 2.74
N GLY A 23 -22.20 -1.37 3.47
CA GLY A 23 -22.18 0.05 3.16
C GLY A 23 -21.36 0.80 4.20
N VAL A 24 -20.58 1.77 3.76
CA VAL A 24 -19.74 2.61 4.62
C VAL A 24 -19.52 3.96 3.93
N SER A 25 -19.48 5.07 4.71
CA SER A 25 -19.06 6.36 4.16
C SER A 25 -17.58 6.32 3.76
N TYR A 26 -17.19 7.18 2.82
CA TYR A 26 -15.78 7.25 2.42
C TYR A 26 -14.85 7.58 3.60
N ASP A 27 -15.24 8.53 4.46
CA ASP A 27 -14.43 8.91 5.63
C ASP A 27 -14.27 7.74 6.61
N GLU A 28 -15.33 6.99 6.84
CA GLU A 28 -15.31 5.80 7.70
C GLU A 28 -14.47 4.68 7.08
N PHE A 29 -14.56 4.48 5.77
CA PHE A 29 -13.72 3.55 5.03
C PHE A 29 -12.23 3.90 5.20
N ILE A 30 -11.86 5.17 4.99
CA ILE A 30 -10.48 5.64 5.18
C ILE A 30 -10.01 5.45 6.61
N ARG A 31 -10.89 5.70 7.60
CA ARG A 31 -10.58 5.47 9.01
C ARG A 31 -10.24 3.99 9.28
N ILE A 32 -11.02 3.07 8.74
CA ILE A 32 -10.78 1.63 8.87
C ILE A 32 -9.44 1.25 8.22
N ILE A 33 -9.18 1.74 7.02
CA ILE A 33 -7.91 1.51 6.32
C ILE A 33 -6.73 2.00 7.16
N LYS A 34 -6.78 3.20 7.70
CA LYS A 34 -5.71 3.75 8.56
C LYS A 34 -5.47 2.91 9.81
N LEU A 35 -6.53 2.37 10.43
CA LEU A 35 -6.40 1.46 11.55
C LEU A 35 -5.65 0.17 11.17
N LEU A 36 -5.96 -0.42 10.02
CA LEU A 36 -5.28 -1.62 9.52
C LEU A 36 -3.82 -1.31 9.17
N VAL A 37 -3.58 -0.19 8.49
CA VAL A 37 -2.23 0.24 8.09
C VAL A 37 -1.35 0.57 9.30
N SER A 38 -1.92 1.04 10.42
CA SER A 38 -1.17 1.29 11.66
C SER A 38 -0.53 0.04 12.26
N LEU A 39 -0.99 -1.16 11.85
CA LEU A 39 -0.43 -2.45 12.27
C LEU A 39 0.72 -2.93 11.38
N VAL A 40 0.95 -2.27 10.25
CA VAL A 40 2.04 -2.60 9.32
C VAL A 40 3.37 -2.15 9.92
N GLU A 41 4.35 -3.03 9.89
CA GLU A 41 5.72 -2.66 10.25
C GLU A 41 6.33 -1.78 9.15
N VAL A 42 7.06 -0.75 9.59
CA VAL A 42 7.75 0.16 8.70
C VAL A 42 9.25 0.06 8.97
N ASP A 43 10.04 -0.19 7.94
CA ASP A 43 11.49 -0.02 8.02
C ASP A 43 11.80 1.48 8.03
N GLU A 44 11.86 2.05 9.23
CA GLU A 44 11.95 3.49 9.42
C GLU A 44 13.22 4.08 8.83
N ALA A 45 14.34 3.38 8.94
CA ALA A 45 15.61 3.83 8.38
C ALA A 45 15.58 3.83 6.83
N TRP A 46 15.04 2.77 6.25
CA TRP A 46 14.86 2.70 4.80
C TRP A 46 13.85 3.76 4.31
N TYR A 47 12.73 3.92 5.01
CA TYR A 47 11.68 4.88 4.67
C TYR A 47 12.21 6.31 4.63
N MET A 48 13.03 6.70 5.60
CA MET A 48 13.66 8.02 5.67
C MET A 48 14.65 8.25 4.51
N ARG A 49 15.37 7.20 4.10
CA ARG A 49 16.28 7.30 2.94
C ARG A 49 15.52 7.35 1.62
N GLN A 50 14.43 6.62 1.52
CA GLN A 50 13.61 6.53 0.31
C GLN A 50 12.80 7.80 0.07
N TYR A 51 12.33 8.44 1.13
CA TYR A 51 11.41 9.59 1.07
C TYR A 51 12.01 10.79 1.82
N GLU A 52 12.86 11.55 1.12
CA GLU A 52 13.56 12.71 1.72
C GLU A 52 12.60 13.82 2.18
N ASP A 53 11.49 14.01 1.50
CA ASP A 53 10.44 14.95 1.88
C ASP A 53 9.84 14.60 3.24
N VAL A 54 9.63 13.32 3.51
CA VAL A 54 9.15 12.83 4.81
C VAL A 54 10.22 13.03 5.88
N ALA A 55 11.49 12.72 5.57
CA ALA A 55 12.60 12.91 6.49
C ALA A 55 12.71 14.38 6.91
N LEU A 56 12.52 15.32 5.98
CA LEU A 56 12.48 16.75 6.27
C LEU A 56 11.30 17.11 7.18
N ALA A 57 10.10 16.65 6.83
CA ALA A 57 8.89 16.93 7.61
C ALA A 57 8.98 16.41 9.06
N ILE A 58 9.64 15.25 9.26
CA ILE A 58 9.89 14.73 10.61
C ILE A 58 10.88 15.62 11.37
N ARG A 59 11.97 16.05 10.72
CA ARG A 59 12.93 16.98 11.34
C ARG A 59 12.29 18.31 11.72
N GLU A 60 11.32 18.76 10.96
CA GLU A 60 10.55 19.99 11.24
C GLU A 60 9.42 19.78 12.27
N GLY A 61 9.23 18.56 12.76
CA GLY A 61 8.22 18.23 13.77
C GLY A 61 6.80 18.12 13.23
N ILE A 62 6.60 18.05 11.91
CA ILE A 62 5.27 17.88 11.28
C ILE A 62 4.74 16.47 11.52
N PHE A 63 5.60 15.45 11.48
CA PHE A 63 5.29 14.08 11.82
C PHE A 63 6.20 13.58 12.94
N ALA A 64 5.65 12.75 13.83
CA ALA A 64 6.39 12.22 14.96
C ALA A 64 7.43 11.16 14.56
N SER A 65 7.14 10.36 13.51
CA SER A 65 7.99 9.27 13.06
C SER A 65 7.64 8.85 11.61
N PRO A 66 8.52 8.10 10.94
CA PRO A 66 8.21 7.48 9.65
C PRO A 66 6.96 6.61 9.71
N ARG A 67 6.80 5.82 10.75
CA ARG A 67 5.62 4.98 10.96
C ARG A 67 4.34 5.81 11.08
N ALA A 68 4.38 6.92 11.83
CA ALA A 68 3.25 7.82 11.96
C ALA A 68 2.85 8.44 10.61
N HIS A 69 3.84 8.87 9.82
CA HIS A 69 3.58 9.38 8.47
C HIS A 69 2.97 8.30 7.58
N PHE A 70 3.56 7.10 7.55
CA PHE A 70 3.07 6.01 6.71
C PHE A 70 1.61 5.67 7.02
N ALA A 71 1.26 5.51 8.30
CA ALA A 71 -0.09 5.16 8.73
C ALA A 71 -1.13 6.25 8.42
N SER A 72 -0.77 7.52 8.55
CA SER A 72 -1.69 8.64 8.35
C SER A 72 -1.80 9.08 6.89
N ASN A 73 -0.72 9.03 6.13
CA ASN A 73 -0.62 9.61 4.78
C ASN A 73 0.05 8.67 3.78
N GLY A 74 1.20 8.09 4.14
CA GLY A 74 2.09 7.43 3.19
C GLY A 74 1.45 6.28 2.42
N TYR A 75 0.66 5.44 3.09
CA TYR A 75 -0.06 4.36 2.43
C TYR A 75 -1.03 4.89 1.36
N LEU A 76 -1.80 5.91 1.67
CA LEU A 76 -2.76 6.52 0.74
C LEU A 76 -2.06 7.27 -0.40
N GLU A 77 -0.84 7.72 -0.18
CA GLU A 77 0.01 8.34 -1.20
C GLU A 77 0.72 7.31 -2.10
N GLY A 78 0.55 6.01 -1.83
CA GLY A 78 1.20 4.93 -2.57
C GLY A 78 2.68 4.77 -2.22
N ARG A 79 3.10 5.10 -0.99
CA ARG A 79 4.45 4.86 -0.50
C ARG A 79 4.56 3.47 0.10
N MET A 80 5.70 2.81 -0.12
CA MET A 80 5.98 1.49 0.44
C MET A 80 6.53 1.61 1.86
N PRO A 81 6.17 0.71 2.79
CA PRO A 81 6.65 0.74 4.18
C PRO A 81 8.07 0.18 4.34
N PHE A 82 8.50 -0.65 3.41
CA PHE A 82 9.81 -1.33 3.36
C PHE A 82 10.07 -1.79 1.92
N PRO A 83 11.30 -2.23 1.58
CA PRO A 83 11.58 -2.81 0.25
C PRO A 83 10.76 -4.08 0.03
N ILE A 84 9.93 -4.10 -1.02
CA ILE A 84 9.11 -5.25 -1.37
C ILE A 84 9.80 -5.98 -2.52
N LEU A 85 10.21 -7.24 -2.27
CA LEU A 85 10.84 -8.08 -3.29
C LEU A 85 9.77 -8.70 -4.19
N VAL A 86 10.02 -8.64 -5.49
CA VAL A 86 9.15 -9.18 -6.53
C VAL A 86 9.59 -10.59 -6.91
N ASP A 87 8.63 -11.52 -6.99
CA ASP A 87 8.86 -12.76 -7.73
C ASP A 87 8.83 -12.41 -9.23
N GLU A 88 10.00 -12.23 -9.82
CA GLU A 88 10.13 -11.71 -11.18
C GLU A 88 9.46 -12.61 -12.22
N GLN A 89 9.62 -13.94 -12.10
CA GLN A 89 9.01 -14.86 -13.05
C GLN A 89 7.49 -14.74 -13.00
N TRP A 90 6.91 -14.89 -11.81
CA TRP A 90 5.47 -14.81 -11.62
C TRP A 90 4.92 -13.43 -12.04
N TYR A 91 5.62 -12.35 -11.65
CA TYR A 91 5.21 -10.99 -11.98
C TYR A 91 5.11 -10.76 -13.50
N LEU A 92 6.10 -11.24 -14.26
CA LEU A 92 6.10 -11.09 -15.72
C LEU A 92 5.07 -11.98 -16.41
N GLU A 93 4.78 -13.16 -15.84
CA GLU A 93 3.69 -14.01 -16.32
C GLU A 93 2.32 -13.35 -16.12
N GLN A 94 2.13 -12.65 -15.00
CA GLN A 94 0.87 -11.93 -14.71
C GLN A 94 0.77 -10.59 -15.47
N ASN A 95 1.89 -10.02 -15.85
CA ASN A 95 1.98 -8.69 -16.47
C ASN A 95 2.75 -8.73 -17.80
N PRO A 96 2.15 -9.26 -18.88
CA PRO A 96 2.81 -9.36 -20.20
C PRO A 96 3.23 -8.01 -20.78
N ASP A 97 2.54 -6.93 -20.43
CA ASP A 97 2.89 -5.56 -20.79
C ASP A 97 4.25 -5.15 -20.25
N VAL A 98 4.55 -5.53 -19.02
CA VAL A 98 5.84 -5.28 -18.38
C VAL A 98 6.95 -6.10 -19.05
N ALA A 99 6.69 -7.37 -19.35
CA ALA A 99 7.65 -8.21 -20.08
C ALA A 99 8.00 -7.61 -21.44
N GLU A 100 7.03 -7.02 -22.13
CA GLU A 100 7.26 -6.33 -23.41
C GLU A 100 8.10 -5.05 -23.22
N SER A 101 7.81 -4.25 -22.21
CA SER A 101 8.58 -3.03 -21.89
C SER A 101 10.04 -3.35 -21.57
N ILE A 102 10.30 -4.47 -20.89
CA ILE A 102 11.68 -4.94 -20.63
C ILE A 102 12.36 -5.32 -21.95
N ARG A 103 11.68 -6.05 -22.84
CA ARG A 103 12.24 -6.41 -24.15
C ARG A 103 12.58 -5.19 -25.00
N ARG A 104 11.83 -4.11 -24.87
CA ARG A 104 12.06 -2.83 -25.56
C ARG A 104 13.14 -1.97 -24.89
N GLY A 105 13.63 -2.37 -23.74
CA GLY A 105 14.59 -1.59 -22.96
C GLY A 105 14.03 -0.35 -22.27
N GLU A 106 12.72 -0.26 -22.14
CA GLU A 106 12.02 0.85 -21.45
C GLU A 106 12.13 0.73 -19.93
N VAL A 107 12.22 -0.49 -19.43
CA VAL A 107 12.36 -0.85 -18.02
C VAL A 107 13.42 -1.94 -17.90
N LEU A 108 14.27 -1.89 -16.86
CA LEU A 108 15.38 -2.83 -16.69
C LEU A 108 14.94 -4.20 -16.14
N SER A 109 13.94 -4.23 -15.24
CA SER A 109 13.51 -5.45 -14.57
C SER A 109 12.07 -5.35 -14.04
N ALA A 110 11.49 -6.50 -13.68
CA ALA A 110 10.20 -6.56 -12.98
C ALA A 110 10.25 -5.79 -11.66
N GLN A 111 11.35 -5.91 -10.91
CA GLN A 111 11.54 -5.18 -9.65
C GLN A 111 11.53 -3.67 -9.86
N GLU A 112 12.22 -3.19 -10.89
CA GLU A 112 12.24 -1.75 -11.20
C GLU A 112 10.84 -1.25 -11.57
N HIS A 113 10.14 -1.96 -12.44
CA HIS A 113 8.77 -1.60 -12.82
C HIS A 113 7.85 -1.54 -11.60
N PHE A 114 7.92 -2.56 -10.73
CA PHE A 114 7.10 -2.60 -9.52
C PHE A 114 7.36 -1.41 -8.61
N ASN A 115 8.62 -1.07 -8.39
CA ASN A 115 9.02 0.06 -7.54
C ASN A 115 8.57 1.41 -8.10
N GLN A 116 8.64 1.59 -9.42
CA GLN A 116 8.29 2.86 -10.07
C GLN A 116 6.79 3.02 -10.28
N ASN A 117 6.10 1.97 -10.68
CA ASN A 117 4.72 2.03 -11.13
C ASN A 117 3.83 0.96 -10.52
N GLY A 118 4.26 -0.31 -10.52
CA GLY A 118 3.42 -1.45 -10.22
C GLY A 118 2.73 -1.39 -8.86
N TYR A 119 3.45 -0.97 -7.83
CA TYR A 119 2.88 -0.81 -6.50
C TYR A 119 1.70 0.18 -6.48
N ARG A 120 1.85 1.34 -7.13
CA ARG A 120 0.79 2.36 -7.22
C ARG A 120 -0.37 1.93 -8.12
N GLU A 121 -0.09 1.09 -9.10
CA GLU A 121 -1.10 0.50 -9.98
C GLU A 121 -1.87 -0.64 -9.31
N GLY A 122 -1.49 -1.05 -8.10
CA GLY A 122 -2.12 -2.14 -7.37
C GLY A 122 -1.74 -3.53 -7.90
N ARG A 123 -0.62 -3.66 -8.61
CA ARG A 123 -0.11 -4.96 -9.04
C ARG A 123 0.48 -5.71 -7.86
N LEU A 124 0.28 -7.03 -7.81
CA LEU A 124 0.85 -7.86 -6.75
C LEU A 124 2.31 -8.21 -7.09
N PRO A 125 3.21 -8.20 -6.08
CA PRO A 125 4.63 -8.51 -6.30
C PRO A 125 4.93 -10.01 -6.39
N PHE A 126 4.05 -10.84 -5.83
CA PHE A 126 4.16 -12.30 -5.76
C PHE A 126 2.77 -12.91 -5.59
N PRO A 127 2.61 -14.25 -5.74
CA PRO A 127 1.33 -14.92 -5.51
C PRO A 127 0.74 -14.62 -4.13
N PRO A 128 -0.58 -14.41 -4.04
CA PRO A 128 -1.25 -14.15 -2.77
C PRO A 128 -1.28 -15.39 -1.84
#